data_25e10f275b621d7d023a003157708a99
#
_entry.id   25e10f275b621d7d023a003157708a99
#
_cell.length_a   1.000
_cell.length_b   1.000
_cell.length_c   1.000
_cell.angle_alpha   90.00
_cell.angle_beta   90.00
_cell.angle_gamma   90.00
#
_symmetry.space_group_name_H-M   'P 1'
#
loop_
_entity.id
_entity.type
_entity.pdbx_description
1 polymer ?
#
loop_
_entity_poly.entity_id
_entity_poly.type
_entity_poly.pdbx_seq_one_letter_code
_entity_poly.pdbx_strand_id
1 'polypeptide(L)'
;MQVAVTAVVVVVLAVVLTVWRHNGSTYLTGFWDNGSQTLVFGRMLQMQQNQTSPGGFMGVYTQDWSDEQNRYWYQDNTPVSPQDFQAYTHQTGLQGWAFGVLNKVLSVFEDRGEAREIILYNINSMLFYAATLLVCLAVWRAWGPLSALAWLCAVVFAPWPQRGMKDLYWCLWTWLLPALAGLLLCAVTRRRGKTPWWCYLLVFAACMVRCMCGFEFISTFFILCEAPL
;
A
#
# COMPACT_ATOMS: atom_id res chain seq x y z
N MET A 1 -15.04 -23.34 -7.27
CA MET A 1 -15.15 -22.64 -8.56
C MET A 1 -15.51 -21.16 -8.39
N GLN A 2 -16.58 -20.77 -7.69
CA GLN A 2 -16.99 -19.36 -7.52
C GLN A 2 -15.90 -18.45 -6.90
N VAL A 3 -15.17 -18.92 -5.88
CA VAL A 3 -14.11 -18.13 -5.23
C VAL A 3 -12.96 -17.82 -6.19
N ALA A 4 -12.52 -18.82 -6.96
CA ALA A 4 -11.46 -18.63 -7.95
C ALA A 4 -11.87 -17.65 -9.06
N VAL A 5 -13.09 -17.76 -9.57
CA VAL A 5 -13.64 -16.82 -10.57
C VAL A 5 -13.70 -15.41 -9.99
N THR A 6 -14.19 -15.23 -8.76
CA THR A 6 -14.23 -13.92 -8.10
C THR A 6 -12.84 -13.34 -7.96
N ALA A 7 -11.85 -14.14 -7.53
CA ALA A 7 -10.46 -13.67 -7.38
C ALA A 7 -9.87 -13.22 -8.73
N VAL A 8 -10.06 -13.98 -9.79
CA VAL A 8 -9.61 -13.61 -11.14
C VAL A 8 -10.27 -12.30 -11.60
N VAL A 9 -11.58 -12.16 -11.44
CA VAL A 9 -12.31 -10.93 -11.81
C VAL A 9 -11.78 -9.73 -11.03
N VAL A 10 -11.55 -9.85 -9.72
CA VAL A 10 -10.99 -8.77 -8.90
C VAL A 10 -9.60 -8.37 -9.39
N VAL A 11 -8.72 -9.33 -9.66
CA VAL A 11 -7.36 -9.05 -10.16
C VAL A 11 -7.43 -8.37 -11.54
N VAL A 12 -8.21 -8.90 -12.48
CA VAL A 12 -8.34 -8.31 -13.83
C VAL A 12 -8.87 -6.87 -13.74
N LEU A 13 -9.92 -6.64 -12.97
CA LEU A 13 -10.47 -5.29 -12.79
C LEU A 13 -9.49 -4.34 -12.10
N ALA A 14 -8.74 -4.81 -11.11
CA ALA A 14 -7.70 -3.99 -10.46
C ALA A 14 -6.60 -3.59 -11.44
N VAL A 15 -6.15 -4.50 -12.29
CA VAL A 15 -5.19 -4.20 -13.37
C VAL A 15 -5.77 -3.20 -14.35
N VAL A 16 -6.99 -3.40 -14.82
CA VAL A 16 -7.66 -2.48 -15.77
C VAL A 16 -7.79 -1.08 -15.17
N LEU A 17 -8.23 -0.96 -13.94
CA LEU A 17 -8.35 0.34 -13.25
C LEU A 17 -6.98 1.01 -13.07
N THR A 18 -5.95 0.24 -12.71
CA THR A 18 -4.59 0.74 -12.57
C THR A 18 -4.06 1.28 -13.91
N VAL A 19 -4.18 0.51 -14.99
CA VAL A 19 -3.71 0.92 -16.33
C VAL A 19 -4.51 2.11 -16.85
N TRP A 20 -5.83 2.08 -16.70
CA TRP A 20 -6.69 3.18 -17.12
C TRP A 20 -6.32 4.50 -16.42
N ARG A 21 -6.04 4.43 -15.11
CA ARG A 21 -5.65 5.60 -14.33
C ARG A 21 -4.23 6.04 -14.61
N HIS A 22 -3.32 5.10 -14.85
CA HIS A 22 -1.94 5.42 -15.20
C HIS A 22 -1.83 6.18 -16.53
N ASN A 23 -2.67 5.84 -17.50
CA ASN A 23 -2.71 6.52 -18.80
C ASN A 23 -3.44 7.88 -18.76
N GLY A 24 -4.10 8.23 -17.66
CA GLY A 24 -4.68 9.56 -17.46
C GLY A 24 -3.59 10.60 -17.20
N SER A 25 -3.52 11.65 -18.01
CA SER A 25 -2.44 12.66 -18.00
C SER A 25 -2.17 13.34 -16.64
N THR A 26 -3.15 13.35 -15.75
CA THR A 26 -3.04 13.95 -14.41
C THR A 26 -2.56 12.97 -13.34
N TYR A 27 -2.43 11.70 -13.68
CA TYR A 27 -2.11 10.64 -12.72
C TYR A 27 -0.66 10.72 -12.22
N LEU A 28 0.26 11.11 -13.09
CA LEU A 28 1.69 11.13 -12.77
C LEU A 28 2.15 12.45 -12.14
N THR A 29 1.36 13.50 -12.22
CA THR A 29 1.72 14.81 -11.68
C THR A 29 1.20 14.96 -10.23
N GLY A 30 2.12 15.04 -9.31
CA GLY A 30 1.87 15.28 -7.90
C GLY A 30 1.52 14.01 -7.11
N PHE A 31 2.32 13.74 -6.11
CA PHE A 31 2.02 12.82 -5.04
C PHE A 31 1.20 13.54 -3.96
N TRP A 32 0.60 12.78 -3.08
CA TRP A 32 -0.09 13.34 -1.93
C TRP A 32 0.91 13.96 -0.95
N ASP A 33 2.04 13.28 -0.75
CA ASP A 33 3.07 13.66 0.22
C ASP A 33 4.47 13.28 -0.31
N ASN A 34 5.06 14.18 -1.10
CA ASN A 34 6.40 13.96 -1.64
C ASN A 34 7.47 13.89 -0.53
N GLY A 35 7.32 14.69 0.53
CA GLY A 35 8.27 14.73 1.62
C GLY A 35 8.37 13.39 2.35
N SER A 36 7.26 12.78 2.71
CA SER A 36 7.27 11.48 3.40
C SER A 36 7.69 10.33 2.47
N GLN A 37 7.42 10.42 1.18
CA GLN A 37 7.81 9.38 0.23
C GLN A 37 9.35 9.27 0.08
N THR A 38 10.08 10.35 0.29
CA THR A 38 11.56 10.34 0.27
C THR A 38 12.15 9.35 1.28
N LEU A 39 11.47 9.11 2.42
CA LEU A 39 11.86 8.13 3.44
C LEU A 39 11.90 6.69 2.90
N VAL A 40 10.95 6.36 2.03
CA VAL A 40 10.87 5.04 1.39
C VAL A 40 12.00 4.89 0.38
N PHE A 41 12.23 5.93 -0.45
CA PHE A 41 13.34 5.92 -1.42
C PHE A 41 14.71 5.84 -0.77
N GLY A 42 14.95 6.56 0.32
CA GLY A 42 16.19 6.45 1.06
C GLY A 42 16.45 5.03 1.56
N ARG A 43 15.41 4.34 2.07
CA ARG A 43 15.53 2.93 2.47
C ARG A 43 15.74 2.00 1.28
N MET A 44 15.05 2.22 0.18
CA MET A 44 15.23 1.44 -1.05
C MET A 44 16.64 1.58 -1.60
N LEU A 45 17.19 2.80 -1.65
CA LEU A 45 18.55 3.10 -2.06
C LEU A 45 19.58 2.38 -1.17
N GLN A 46 19.41 2.47 0.16
CA GLN A 46 20.26 1.77 1.12
C GLN A 46 20.32 0.26 0.85
N MET A 47 19.14 -0.36 0.68
CA MET A 47 19.05 -1.79 0.41
C MET A 47 19.59 -2.15 -0.98
N GLN A 48 19.41 -1.30 -1.98
CA GLN A 48 19.93 -1.48 -3.33
C GLN A 48 21.46 -1.58 -3.32
N GLN A 49 22.12 -0.77 -2.51
CA GLN A 49 23.57 -0.76 -2.34
C GLN A 49 24.10 -1.76 -1.30
N ASN A 50 23.24 -2.68 -0.81
CA ASN A 50 23.58 -3.68 0.20
C ASN A 50 24.16 -3.08 1.50
N GLN A 51 23.79 -1.85 1.83
CA GLN A 51 24.23 -1.20 3.04
C GLN A 51 23.33 -1.60 4.21
N THR A 52 23.91 -1.66 5.41
CA THR A 52 23.19 -1.88 6.65
C THR A 52 23.26 -0.64 7.51
N SER A 53 22.18 -0.29 8.17
CA SER A 53 22.13 0.79 9.14
C SER A 53 21.37 0.35 10.38
N PRO A 54 21.81 0.69 11.58
CA PRO A 54 21.00 0.55 12.77
C PRO A 54 19.82 1.51 12.72
N GLY A 55 18.66 1.11 13.23
CA GLY A 55 17.50 1.98 13.36
C GLY A 55 16.29 1.52 12.58
N GLY A 56 15.36 2.45 12.33
CA GLY A 56 14.06 2.21 11.72
C GLY A 56 14.10 1.64 10.31
N PHE A 57 12.95 1.28 9.78
CA PHE A 57 12.83 0.68 8.46
C PHE A 57 12.85 1.69 7.30
N MET A 58 12.74 2.99 7.60
CA MET A 58 12.82 4.09 6.63
C MET A 58 13.90 5.08 7.03
N GLY A 59 14.28 5.96 6.11
CA GLY A 59 15.24 7.03 6.37
C GLY A 59 15.66 7.75 5.10
N VAL A 60 16.53 8.74 5.24
CA VAL A 60 17.02 9.59 4.16
C VAL A 60 18.54 9.74 4.23
N TYR A 61 19.13 10.12 3.11
CA TYR A 61 20.54 10.51 2.98
C TYR A 61 20.72 12.03 2.86
N THR A 62 19.62 12.79 2.83
CA THR A 62 19.62 14.25 2.75
C THR A 62 19.14 14.85 4.06
N GLN A 63 19.62 16.05 4.37
CA GLN A 63 19.12 16.78 5.55
C GLN A 63 17.74 17.40 5.31
N ASP A 64 17.40 17.68 4.07
CA ASP A 64 16.09 18.21 3.69
C ASP A 64 15.15 17.05 3.32
N TRP A 65 14.20 16.78 4.20
CA TRP A 65 13.18 15.73 4.06
C TRP A 65 12.16 16.01 2.95
N SER A 66 12.08 17.25 2.49
CA SER A 66 11.20 17.64 1.37
C SER A 66 11.84 17.39 0.01
N ASP A 67 13.14 17.06 -0.02
CA ASP A 67 13.90 16.90 -1.26
C ASP A 67 13.66 15.53 -1.90
N GLU A 68 13.33 15.53 -3.19
CA GLU A 68 13.22 14.33 -4.02
C GLU A 68 14.60 13.70 -4.33
N GLN A 69 15.67 14.21 -3.77
CA GLN A 69 17.05 13.81 -4.07
C GLN A 69 17.29 12.31 -3.82
N ASN A 70 16.73 11.73 -2.75
CA ASN A 70 16.83 10.28 -2.51
C ASN A 70 16.19 9.48 -3.64
N ARG A 71 15.12 9.98 -4.24
CA ARG A 71 14.45 9.37 -5.39
C ARG A 71 15.35 9.40 -6.63
N TYR A 72 15.97 10.55 -6.94
CA TYR A 72 16.91 10.66 -8.07
C TYR A 72 18.12 9.76 -7.86
N TRP A 73 18.73 9.77 -6.68
CA TRP A 73 19.84 8.88 -6.36
C TRP A 73 19.48 7.40 -6.47
N TYR A 74 18.24 7.04 -6.08
CA TYR A 74 17.73 5.69 -6.25
C TYR A 74 17.59 5.33 -7.74
N GLN A 75 17.01 6.22 -8.54
CA GLN A 75 16.83 6.01 -9.99
C GLN A 75 18.17 5.80 -10.71
N ASP A 76 19.13 6.66 -10.41
CA ASP A 76 20.47 6.67 -11.04
C ASP A 76 21.47 5.71 -10.38
N ASN A 77 21.04 5.02 -9.32
CA ASN A 77 21.90 4.20 -8.46
C ASN A 77 23.17 4.97 -8.00
N THR A 78 23.02 6.23 -7.65
CA THR A 78 24.12 7.09 -7.21
C THR A 78 24.74 6.53 -5.93
N PRO A 79 26.07 6.32 -5.87
CA PRO A 79 26.73 5.86 -4.66
C PRO A 79 26.54 6.84 -3.51
N VAL A 80 26.12 6.33 -2.36
CA VAL A 80 25.93 7.10 -1.12
C VAL A 80 26.72 6.48 0.02
N SER A 81 27.17 7.31 0.98
CA SER A 81 27.86 6.81 2.17
C SER A 81 26.86 6.25 3.19
N PRO A 82 27.08 5.02 3.72
CA PRO A 82 26.23 4.47 4.78
C PRO A 82 26.14 5.34 6.02
N GLN A 83 27.16 6.18 6.26
CA GLN A 83 27.24 7.07 7.42
C GLN A 83 26.27 8.26 7.32
N ASP A 84 25.87 8.62 6.10
CA ASP A 84 24.95 9.73 5.84
C ASP A 84 23.48 9.34 6.01
N PHE A 85 23.18 8.04 6.19
CA PHE A 85 21.81 7.57 6.37
C PHE A 85 21.24 7.98 7.73
N GLN A 86 20.20 8.77 7.68
CA GLN A 86 19.43 9.23 8.82
C GLN A 86 18.16 8.38 8.95
N ALA A 87 18.13 7.50 9.95
CA ALA A 87 16.99 6.63 10.19
C ALA A 87 15.79 7.42 10.73
N TYR A 88 14.61 7.15 10.19
CA TYR A 88 13.35 7.68 10.67
C TYR A 88 12.84 6.86 11.85
N THR A 89 12.86 7.43 13.04
CA THR A 89 12.58 6.71 14.30
C THR A 89 11.16 6.92 14.83
N HIS A 90 10.34 7.77 14.19
CA HIS A 90 9.01 8.13 14.70
C HIS A 90 7.97 7.03 14.45
N GLN A 91 8.21 6.15 13.49
CA GLN A 91 7.36 4.99 13.22
C GLN A 91 8.19 3.83 12.64
N THR A 92 7.63 2.63 12.65
CA THR A 92 8.34 1.43 12.19
C THR A 92 8.68 1.47 10.70
N GLY A 93 7.77 1.98 9.85
CA GLY A 93 8.02 2.17 8.42
C GLY A 93 8.21 0.86 7.67
N LEU A 94 7.38 -0.16 7.95
CA LEU A 94 7.42 -1.47 7.30
C LEU A 94 7.40 -1.37 5.77
N GLN A 95 6.70 -0.40 5.21
CA GLN A 95 6.62 -0.18 3.76
C GLN A 95 7.99 0.10 3.14
N GLY A 96 8.87 0.87 3.79
CA GLY A 96 10.21 1.12 3.27
C GLY A 96 11.03 -0.16 3.14
N TRP A 97 10.94 -1.06 4.13
CA TRP A 97 11.59 -2.37 4.06
C TRP A 97 10.94 -3.26 2.99
N ALA A 98 9.61 -3.33 2.94
CA ALA A 98 8.88 -4.16 1.99
C ALA A 98 9.18 -3.77 0.53
N PHE A 99 9.13 -2.47 0.22
CA PHE A 99 9.49 -1.98 -1.11
C PHE A 99 10.99 -2.13 -1.41
N GLY A 100 11.85 -2.01 -0.41
CA GLY A 100 13.27 -2.29 -0.57
C GLY A 100 13.56 -3.75 -0.96
N VAL A 101 12.90 -4.72 -0.32
CA VAL A 101 12.99 -6.13 -0.69
C VAL A 101 12.43 -6.36 -2.09
N LEU A 102 11.24 -5.80 -2.38
CA LEU A 102 10.62 -5.95 -3.69
C LEU A 102 11.48 -5.32 -4.81
N ASN A 103 12.08 -4.17 -4.55
CA ASN A 103 13.03 -3.54 -5.47
C ASN A 103 14.24 -4.45 -5.77
N LYS A 104 14.80 -5.12 -4.75
CA LYS A 104 15.88 -6.11 -4.95
C LYS A 104 15.45 -7.27 -5.84
N VAL A 105 14.23 -7.76 -5.67
CA VAL A 105 13.70 -8.81 -6.56
C VAL A 105 13.53 -8.28 -7.97
N LEU A 106 12.99 -7.08 -8.14
CA LEU A 106 12.80 -6.46 -9.46
C LEU A 106 14.14 -6.17 -10.16
N SER A 107 15.20 -5.84 -9.41
CA SER A 107 16.52 -5.57 -10.00
C SER A 107 17.17 -6.77 -10.69
N VAL A 108 16.65 -7.97 -10.48
CA VAL A 108 17.06 -9.18 -11.22
C VAL A 108 16.54 -9.16 -12.68
N PHE A 109 15.45 -8.43 -12.94
CA PHE A 109 14.75 -8.42 -14.22
C PHE A 109 14.80 -7.07 -14.94
N GLU A 110 15.02 -5.98 -14.21
CA GLU A 110 15.03 -4.62 -14.72
C GLU A 110 16.14 -3.79 -14.05
N ASP A 111 17.11 -3.38 -14.82
CA ASP A 111 18.29 -2.64 -14.32
C ASP A 111 17.99 -1.16 -14.06
N ARG A 112 17.04 -0.56 -14.78
CA ARG A 112 16.72 0.87 -14.69
C ARG A 112 15.91 1.16 -13.44
N GLY A 113 16.40 2.04 -12.57
CA GLY A 113 15.74 2.44 -11.33
C GLY A 113 14.38 3.09 -11.56
N GLU A 114 14.26 3.97 -12.57
CA GLU A 114 13.00 4.61 -12.96
C GLU A 114 11.93 3.59 -13.39
N ALA A 115 12.31 2.58 -14.16
CA ALA A 115 11.36 1.54 -14.58
C ALA A 115 10.86 0.72 -13.38
N ARG A 116 11.76 0.36 -12.44
CA ARG A 116 11.37 -0.32 -11.20
C ARG A 116 10.45 0.52 -10.33
N GLU A 117 10.69 1.81 -10.23
CA GLU A 117 9.81 2.75 -9.53
C GLU A 117 8.39 2.73 -10.10
N ILE A 118 8.25 2.82 -11.43
CA ILE A 118 6.95 2.73 -12.10
C ILE A 118 6.25 1.40 -11.80
N ILE A 119 7.00 0.29 -11.79
CA ILE A 119 6.45 -1.03 -11.43
C ILE A 119 5.95 -1.02 -9.98
N LEU A 120 6.70 -0.45 -9.03
CA LEU A 120 6.31 -0.36 -7.62
C LEU A 120 5.05 0.48 -7.43
N TYR A 121 4.92 1.61 -8.12
CA TYR A 121 3.71 2.42 -8.12
C TYR A 121 2.49 1.66 -8.67
N ASN A 122 2.69 0.89 -9.73
CA ASN A 122 1.63 0.08 -10.32
C ASN A 122 1.20 -1.05 -9.38
N ILE A 123 2.13 -1.72 -8.72
CA ILE A 123 1.84 -2.77 -7.72
C ILE A 123 1.05 -2.16 -6.56
N ASN A 124 1.49 -1.02 -6.02
CA ASN A 124 0.82 -0.35 -4.92
C ASN A 124 -0.62 0.05 -5.29
N SER A 125 -0.81 0.64 -6.48
CA SER A 125 -2.12 1.01 -7.01
C SER A 125 -3.02 -0.20 -7.25
N MET A 126 -2.48 -1.27 -7.81
CA MET A 126 -3.20 -2.52 -8.05
C MET A 126 -3.70 -3.14 -6.73
N LEU A 127 -2.87 -3.15 -5.69
CA LEU A 127 -3.26 -3.63 -4.36
C LEU A 127 -4.39 -2.78 -3.77
N PHE A 128 -4.33 -1.44 -3.95
CA PHE A 128 -5.38 -0.55 -3.51
C PHE A 128 -6.72 -0.82 -4.23
N TYR A 129 -6.71 -0.96 -5.56
CA TYR A 129 -7.92 -1.28 -6.30
C TYR A 129 -8.45 -2.68 -5.98
N ALA A 130 -7.58 -3.66 -5.80
CA ALA A 130 -7.99 -5.00 -5.38
C ALA A 130 -8.70 -4.97 -4.01
N ALA A 131 -8.13 -4.29 -3.03
CA ALA A 131 -8.75 -4.11 -1.71
C ALA A 131 -10.09 -3.36 -1.81
N THR A 132 -10.15 -2.28 -2.60
CA THR A 132 -11.38 -1.52 -2.86
C THR A 132 -12.48 -2.37 -3.49
N LEU A 133 -12.15 -3.21 -4.48
CA LEU A 133 -13.11 -4.10 -5.13
C LEU A 133 -13.62 -5.19 -4.19
N LEU A 134 -12.78 -5.70 -3.29
CA LEU A 134 -13.21 -6.65 -2.25
C LEU A 134 -14.19 -6.00 -1.27
N VAL A 135 -13.93 -4.76 -0.83
CA VAL A 135 -14.90 -4.00 -0.02
C VAL A 135 -16.18 -3.74 -0.82
N CYS A 136 -16.08 -3.34 -2.09
CA CYS A 136 -17.22 -3.13 -2.98
C CYS A 136 -18.09 -4.40 -3.08
N LEU A 137 -17.49 -5.58 -3.19
CA LEU A 137 -18.20 -6.85 -3.20
C LEU A 137 -18.95 -7.12 -1.88
N ALA A 138 -18.37 -6.76 -0.75
CA ALA A 138 -19.02 -6.88 0.54
C ALA A 138 -20.19 -5.89 0.67
N VAL A 139 -20.01 -4.64 0.25
CA VAL A 139 -21.06 -3.61 0.19
C VAL A 139 -22.23 -4.06 -0.71
N TRP A 140 -21.91 -4.63 -1.89
CA TRP A 140 -22.95 -5.20 -2.76
C TRP A 140 -23.80 -6.25 -2.05
N ARG A 141 -23.14 -7.17 -1.35
CA ARG A 141 -23.85 -8.25 -0.65
C ARG A 141 -24.68 -7.76 0.53
N ALA A 142 -24.24 -6.72 1.20
CA ALA A 142 -24.91 -6.18 2.38
C ALA A 142 -26.05 -5.19 2.02
N TRP A 143 -25.82 -4.30 1.05
CA TRP A 143 -26.72 -3.16 0.77
C TRP A 143 -27.12 -3.02 -0.71
N GLY A 144 -26.73 -3.98 -1.56
CA GLY A 144 -27.13 -4.06 -2.95
C GLY A 144 -26.23 -3.29 -3.93
N PRO A 145 -26.54 -3.40 -5.25
CA PRO A 145 -25.65 -2.94 -6.31
C PRO A 145 -25.49 -1.41 -6.35
N LEU A 146 -26.53 -0.64 -6.00
CA LEU A 146 -26.48 0.81 -6.03
C LEU A 146 -25.49 1.37 -5.02
N SER A 147 -25.48 0.81 -3.79
CA SER A 147 -24.53 1.18 -2.74
C SER A 147 -23.10 0.81 -3.12
N ALA A 148 -22.92 -0.36 -3.74
CA ALA A 148 -21.61 -0.80 -4.24
C ALA A 148 -21.09 0.12 -5.35
N LEU A 149 -21.96 0.53 -6.29
CA LEU A 149 -21.61 1.47 -7.35
C LEU A 149 -21.25 2.83 -6.77
N ALA A 150 -22.02 3.35 -5.82
CA ALA A 150 -21.73 4.61 -5.14
C ALA A 150 -20.37 4.58 -4.43
N TRP A 151 -20.06 3.49 -3.71
CA TRP A 151 -18.75 3.26 -3.10
C TRP A 151 -17.62 3.28 -4.14
N LEU A 152 -17.78 2.49 -5.21
CA LEU A 152 -16.77 2.39 -6.25
C LEU A 152 -16.52 3.75 -6.93
N CYS A 153 -17.59 4.46 -7.28
CA CYS A 153 -17.49 5.80 -7.86
C CYS A 153 -16.81 6.78 -6.90
N ALA A 154 -17.17 6.77 -5.62
CA ALA A 154 -16.55 7.63 -4.62
C ALA A 154 -15.04 7.39 -4.51
N VAL A 155 -14.58 6.13 -4.55
CA VAL A 155 -13.15 5.82 -4.45
C VAL A 155 -12.42 6.08 -5.78
N VAL A 156 -13.01 5.68 -6.91
CA VAL A 156 -12.34 5.78 -8.22
C VAL A 156 -12.26 7.22 -8.72
N PHE A 157 -13.24 8.07 -8.41
CA PHE A 157 -13.27 9.45 -8.91
C PHE A 157 -12.85 10.51 -7.88
N ALA A 158 -12.74 10.16 -6.60
CA ALA A 158 -12.25 11.10 -5.59
C ALA A 158 -10.76 11.44 -5.84
N PRO A 159 -10.38 12.71 -5.76
CA PRO A 159 -9.01 13.13 -6.11
C PRO A 159 -7.95 12.64 -5.13
N TRP A 160 -8.26 12.51 -3.84
CA TRP A 160 -7.28 12.12 -2.83
C TRP A 160 -6.87 10.63 -2.90
N PRO A 161 -7.77 9.64 -3.10
CA PRO A 161 -7.34 8.26 -3.28
C PRO A 161 -6.48 8.09 -4.52
N GLN A 162 -6.75 8.85 -5.58
CA GLN A 162 -6.01 8.78 -6.83
C GLN A 162 -4.56 9.26 -6.70
N ARG A 163 -4.31 10.26 -5.86
CA ARG A 163 -2.95 10.71 -5.56
C ARG A 163 -2.23 9.79 -4.59
N GLY A 164 -2.95 9.31 -3.56
CA GLY A 164 -2.37 8.47 -2.51
C GLY A 164 -2.19 7.00 -2.87
N MET A 165 -2.94 6.44 -3.86
CA MET A 165 -2.87 5.00 -4.16
C MET A 165 -1.51 4.57 -4.73
N LYS A 166 -0.78 5.46 -5.39
CA LYS A 166 0.58 5.21 -5.90
C LYS A 166 1.66 5.54 -4.88
N ASP A 167 1.34 6.32 -3.85
CA ASP A 167 2.28 6.78 -2.85
C ASP A 167 2.80 5.61 -2.00
N LEU A 168 4.12 5.37 -2.06
CA LEU A 168 4.75 4.24 -1.39
C LEU A 168 4.85 4.41 0.13
N TYR A 169 4.75 5.63 0.63
CA TYR A 169 4.73 5.89 2.06
C TYR A 169 3.36 5.59 2.66
N TRP A 170 2.29 6.09 2.05
CA TRP A 170 0.94 5.95 2.60
C TRP A 170 0.35 4.56 2.46
N CYS A 171 0.70 3.80 1.41
CA CYS A 171 0.24 2.43 1.18
C CYS A 171 -1.26 2.26 1.42
N LEU A 172 -2.12 3.05 0.75
CA LEU A 172 -3.56 3.14 1.04
C LEU A 172 -4.29 1.79 1.08
N TRP A 173 -3.79 0.78 0.41
CA TRP A 173 -4.37 -0.57 0.48
C TRP A 173 -4.30 -1.16 1.90
N THR A 174 -3.28 -0.80 2.70
CA THR A 174 -3.16 -1.26 4.09
C THR A 174 -4.24 -0.69 4.99
N TRP A 175 -4.84 0.45 4.61
CA TRP A 175 -5.95 1.08 5.32
C TRP A 175 -7.23 0.24 5.25
N LEU A 176 -7.40 -0.54 4.18
CA LEU A 176 -8.55 -1.39 3.97
C LEU A 176 -8.37 -2.80 4.56
N LEU A 177 -7.15 -3.21 4.94
CA LEU A 177 -6.89 -4.55 5.48
C LEU A 177 -7.68 -4.87 6.74
N PRO A 178 -7.75 -3.99 7.77
CA PRO A 178 -8.56 -4.26 8.97
C PRO A 178 -10.03 -4.46 8.65
N ALA A 179 -10.61 -3.60 7.79
CA ALA A 179 -12.00 -3.75 7.34
C ALA A 179 -12.24 -5.07 6.61
N LEU A 180 -11.34 -5.46 5.70
CA LEU A 180 -11.43 -6.73 4.97
C LEU A 180 -11.32 -7.93 5.91
N ALA A 181 -10.45 -7.88 6.91
CA ALA A 181 -10.30 -8.91 7.92
C ALA A 181 -11.58 -9.02 8.80
N GLY A 182 -12.16 -7.90 9.23
CA GLY A 182 -13.43 -7.84 9.95
C GLY A 182 -14.59 -8.42 9.12
N LEU A 183 -14.71 -8.02 7.85
CA LEU A 183 -15.72 -8.56 6.93
C LEU A 183 -15.59 -10.09 6.76
N LEU A 184 -14.36 -10.60 6.63
CA LEU A 184 -14.12 -12.03 6.54
C LEU A 184 -14.47 -12.75 7.84
N LEU A 185 -14.09 -12.19 9.00
CA LEU A 185 -14.47 -12.71 10.32
C LEU A 185 -15.98 -12.84 10.42
N CYS A 186 -16.74 -11.79 10.10
CA CYS A 186 -18.19 -11.80 10.10
C CYS A 186 -18.78 -12.87 9.16
N ALA A 187 -18.26 -12.94 7.93
CA ALA A 187 -18.75 -13.91 6.93
C ALA A 187 -18.52 -15.35 7.38
N VAL A 188 -17.36 -15.64 7.97
CA VAL A 188 -17.04 -16.98 8.48
C VAL A 188 -17.87 -17.33 9.71
N THR A 189 -18.03 -16.39 10.65
CA THR A 189 -18.83 -16.58 11.86
C THR A 189 -20.30 -16.87 11.54
N ARG A 190 -20.88 -16.08 10.61
CA ARG A 190 -22.27 -16.31 10.15
C ARG A 190 -22.48 -17.68 9.50
N ARG A 191 -21.47 -18.17 8.74
CA ARG A 191 -21.55 -19.47 8.08
C ARG A 191 -21.36 -20.65 9.00
N ARG A 192 -20.49 -20.51 10.02
CA ARG A 192 -20.10 -21.62 10.92
C ARG A 192 -20.81 -21.62 12.25
N GLY A 193 -21.56 -20.57 12.58
CA GLY A 193 -22.17 -20.36 13.89
C GLY A 193 -21.18 -20.10 15.02
N LYS A 194 -19.89 -20.09 14.73
CA LYS A 194 -18.79 -19.79 15.67
C LYS A 194 -17.61 -19.17 14.94
N THR A 195 -16.85 -18.35 15.65
CA THR A 195 -15.64 -17.71 15.11
C THR A 195 -14.44 -18.60 15.32
N PRO A 196 -13.76 -19.09 14.27
CA PRO A 196 -12.51 -19.81 14.39
C PRO A 196 -11.38 -18.88 14.88
N TRP A 197 -10.46 -19.43 15.68
CA TRP A 197 -9.36 -18.66 16.26
C TRP A 197 -8.45 -17.98 15.24
N TRP A 198 -8.25 -18.58 14.07
CA TRP A 198 -7.44 -18.00 12.99
C TRP A 198 -8.01 -16.69 12.43
N CYS A 199 -9.35 -16.45 12.55
CA CYS A 199 -9.94 -15.18 12.16
C CYS A 199 -9.42 -14.03 13.03
N TYR A 200 -9.26 -14.26 14.33
CA TYR A 200 -8.69 -13.25 15.24
C TYR A 200 -7.22 -12.99 14.92
N LEU A 201 -6.44 -14.03 14.57
CA LEU A 201 -5.05 -13.84 14.12
C LEU A 201 -4.98 -13.02 12.82
N LEU A 202 -5.90 -13.23 11.88
CA LEU A 202 -5.94 -12.47 10.64
C LEU A 202 -6.27 -11.00 10.91
N VAL A 203 -7.26 -10.72 11.77
CA VAL A 203 -7.58 -9.35 12.19
C VAL A 203 -6.38 -8.70 12.87
N PHE A 204 -5.75 -9.40 13.82
CA PHE A 204 -4.56 -8.92 14.49
C PHE A 204 -3.43 -8.61 13.49
N ALA A 205 -3.14 -9.52 12.58
CA ALA A 205 -2.10 -9.33 11.55
C ALA A 205 -2.41 -8.14 10.64
N ALA A 206 -3.67 -7.97 10.21
CA ALA A 206 -4.09 -6.84 9.39
C ALA A 206 -3.90 -5.49 10.11
N CYS A 207 -4.29 -5.42 11.38
CA CYS A 207 -4.09 -4.24 12.22
C CYS A 207 -2.59 -3.98 12.47
N MET A 208 -1.80 -5.04 12.75
CA MET A 208 -0.35 -4.91 12.95
C MET A 208 0.35 -4.38 11.69
N VAL A 209 0.07 -4.94 10.51
CA VAL A 209 0.64 -4.44 9.25
C VAL A 209 0.33 -2.95 9.07
N ARG A 210 -0.91 -2.54 9.33
CA ARG A 210 -1.27 -1.12 9.23
C ARG A 210 -0.52 -0.27 10.25
N CYS A 211 -0.45 -0.68 11.51
CA CYS A 211 0.28 0.05 12.55
C CYS A 211 1.79 0.14 12.24
N MET A 212 2.38 -0.91 11.66
CA MET A 212 3.78 -0.89 11.26
C MET A 212 4.05 0.00 10.04
N CYS A 213 3.05 0.26 9.20
CA CYS A 213 3.16 1.22 8.10
C CYS A 213 2.96 2.68 8.54
N GLY A 214 2.29 2.93 9.68
CA GLY A 214 2.08 4.25 10.24
C GLY A 214 0.97 4.25 11.29
N PHE A 215 1.07 5.18 12.23
CA PHE A 215 0.10 5.30 13.32
C PHE A 215 -1.03 6.30 13.00
N GLU A 216 -0.93 7.00 11.90
CA GLU A 216 -1.92 7.98 11.50
C GLU A 216 -3.28 7.30 11.33
N PHE A 217 -4.31 7.93 11.86
CA PHE A 217 -5.70 7.46 11.79
C PHE A 217 -5.96 6.07 12.42
N ILE A 218 -5.15 5.64 13.40
CA ILE A 218 -5.25 4.33 14.03
C ILE A 218 -6.67 4.04 14.57
N SER A 219 -7.33 5.02 15.18
CA SER A 219 -8.71 4.89 15.68
C SER A 219 -9.71 4.60 14.55
N THR A 220 -9.52 5.23 13.38
CA THR A 220 -10.37 5.02 12.20
C THR A 220 -10.26 3.58 11.70
N PHE A 221 -9.08 2.98 11.73
CA PHE A 221 -8.89 1.59 11.28
C PHE A 221 -9.52 0.58 12.23
N PHE A 222 -9.46 0.81 13.54
CA PHE A 222 -10.15 -0.03 14.50
C PHE A 222 -11.68 0.05 14.32
N ILE A 223 -12.22 1.25 14.13
CA ILE A 223 -13.65 1.43 13.84
C ILE A 223 -14.03 0.70 12.53
N LEU A 224 -13.20 0.82 11.47
CA LEU A 224 -13.46 0.11 10.21
C LEU A 224 -13.38 -1.41 10.34
N CYS A 225 -12.58 -1.93 11.27
CA CYS A 225 -12.51 -3.35 11.56
C CYS A 225 -13.78 -3.86 12.25
N GLU A 226 -14.34 -3.07 13.17
CA GLU A 226 -15.52 -3.42 13.96
C GLU A 226 -16.85 -3.12 13.24
N ALA A 227 -16.86 -2.16 12.31
CA ALA A 227 -18.07 -1.75 11.61
C ALA A 227 -18.88 -2.88 10.93
N PRO A 228 -18.28 -4.01 10.48
CA PRO A 228 -19.03 -5.14 9.95
C PRO A 228 -19.72 -6.03 11.00
N LEU A 229 -19.38 -5.89 12.29
CA LEU A 229 -19.92 -6.71 13.38
C LEU A 229 -21.27 -6.21 13.82
#